data_15834e87bd0bcf4600b02e5f1f520b04
#
_entry.id   15834e87bd0bcf4600b02e5f1f520b04
#
_cell.length_a   1.000
_cell.length_b   1.000
_cell.length_c   1.000
_cell.angle_alpha   90.00
_cell.angle_beta   90.00
_cell.angle_gamma   90.00
#
_symmetry.space_group_name_H-M   'P 1'
#
loop_
_entity.id
_entity.type
_entity.pdbx_description
1 polymer ?
#
loop_
_entity_poly.entity_id
_entity_poly.type
_entity_poly.pdbx_seq_one_letter_code
_entity_poly.pdbx_strand_id
1 'polypeptide(L)'
;MADPKTPKLRSPFFRVAVEGATSDGRQIERAWIEQAAASYNPKTYGARIWMEHIRSSVADSPFKAYGDVVAVKAEEVEINGQKKLALFAQIEPTADLVALNKAKQKIYTSIEISPKFADTGAAYLVGLGITDSPASLGTDVLSFAAANPAGNPYAGRKQHADNLFTVAEETALTFAEIEDKPSLGALLFAKVTELLKGKEAQTQGEFAQFGAAVTAVAEHVREQDSRFTNAETAFAELADKHAQLQADFTVLQVQLSQTQDPNQTKRPPVTGGDGKTLTDC
;
A
#
# COMPACT_ATOMS: atom_id res chain seq x y z
N MET A 1 33.53 16.43 12.62
CA MET A 1 32.22 16.83 13.14
C MET A 1 31.21 15.96 12.41
N ALA A 2 30.41 15.17 13.11
CA ALA A 2 29.35 14.39 12.45
C ALA A 2 28.27 15.38 11.98
N ASP A 3 27.91 15.32 10.68
CA ASP A 3 26.79 16.09 10.15
C ASP A 3 25.54 15.79 11.02
N PRO A 4 24.78 16.83 11.40
CA PRO A 4 23.53 16.61 12.11
C PRO A 4 22.64 15.74 11.18
N LYS A 5 22.33 14.52 11.62
CA LYS A 5 21.42 13.62 10.90
C LYS A 5 20.11 14.38 10.69
N THR A 6 19.83 14.72 9.45
CA THR A 6 18.53 15.27 9.08
C THR A 6 17.46 14.30 9.57
N PRO A 7 16.49 14.73 10.40
CA PRO A 7 15.49 13.83 10.94
C PRO A 7 14.72 13.17 9.80
N LYS A 8 14.55 11.86 9.87
CA LYS A 8 13.71 11.15 8.94
C LYS A 8 12.25 11.45 9.27
N LEU A 9 11.54 11.94 8.31
CA LEU A 9 10.11 12.24 8.43
C LEU A 9 9.28 11.17 7.75
N ARG A 10 8.13 10.84 8.33
CA ARG A 10 7.18 9.89 7.74
C ARG A 10 5.75 10.42 7.90
N SER A 11 4.92 10.22 6.88
CA SER A 11 3.51 10.56 6.95
C SER A 11 2.71 9.49 7.72
N PRO A 12 1.53 9.80 8.28
CA PRO A 12 0.50 8.79 8.50
C PRO A 12 0.06 8.20 7.15
N PHE A 13 -0.80 7.17 7.19
CA PHE A 13 -1.47 6.70 5.98
C PHE A 13 -2.47 7.75 5.50
N PHE A 14 -2.43 8.08 4.21
CA PHE A 14 -3.37 8.98 3.56
C PHE A 14 -3.86 8.36 2.25
N ARG A 15 -5.07 8.72 1.83
CA ARG A 15 -5.69 8.19 0.62
C ARG A 15 -4.98 8.73 -0.63
N VAL A 16 -4.63 7.86 -1.56
CA VAL A 16 -3.92 8.19 -2.80
C VAL A 16 -4.67 7.77 -4.06
N ALA A 17 -5.65 6.88 -3.94
CA ALA A 17 -6.51 6.46 -5.04
C ALA A 17 -7.80 5.84 -4.52
N VAL A 18 -8.82 5.83 -5.37
CA VAL A 18 -10.12 5.16 -5.15
C VAL A 18 -10.47 4.37 -6.40
N GLU A 19 -11.15 3.24 -6.23
CA GLU A 19 -11.70 2.48 -7.35
C GLU A 19 -12.62 3.35 -8.22
N GLY A 20 -12.54 3.20 -9.53
CA GLY A 20 -13.34 3.95 -10.49
C GLY A 20 -12.52 4.69 -11.53
N ALA A 21 -12.97 5.89 -11.91
CA ALA A 21 -12.42 6.62 -13.04
C ALA A 21 -10.94 7.01 -12.89
N THR A 22 -10.21 6.96 -14.00
CA THR A 22 -8.82 7.41 -14.14
C THR A 22 -8.74 8.71 -14.96
N SER A 23 -7.55 9.31 -14.99
CA SER A 23 -7.30 10.54 -15.76
C SER A 23 -7.36 10.36 -17.28
N ASP A 24 -7.38 9.14 -17.77
CA ASP A 24 -7.44 8.82 -19.21
C ASP A 24 -8.73 8.09 -19.63
N GLY A 25 -9.75 8.13 -18.77
CA GLY A 25 -11.07 7.56 -19.08
C GLY A 25 -11.22 6.06 -18.88
N ARG A 26 -10.15 5.36 -18.43
CA ARG A 26 -10.21 3.97 -17.99
C ARG A 26 -10.74 3.90 -16.55
N GLN A 27 -10.88 2.71 -16.02
CA GLN A 27 -11.31 2.50 -14.64
C GLN A 27 -10.25 1.71 -13.88
N ILE A 28 -10.04 2.10 -12.62
CA ILE A 28 -9.29 1.30 -11.67
C ILE A 28 -10.24 0.26 -11.10
N GLU A 29 -9.94 -0.99 -11.37
CA GLU A 29 -10.69 -2.11 -10.83
C GLU A 29 -10.37 -2.29 -9.34
N ARG A 30 -11.37 -2.68 -8.55
CA ARG A 30 -11.21 -3.03 -7.13
C ARG A 30 -10.08 -4.03 -6.92
N ALA A 31 -10.02 -5.07 -7.77
CA ALA A 31 -8.99 -6.09 -7.73
C ALA A 31 -7.56 -5.53 -7.85
N TRP A 32 -7.36 -4.45 -8.61
CA TRP A 32 -6.02 -3.84 -8.74
C TRP A 32 -5.58 -3.16 -7.45
N ILE A 33 -6.51 -2.52 -6.74
CA ILE A 33 -6.22 -1.92 -5.43
C ILE A 33 -5.86 -3.00 -4.41
N GLU A 34 -6.63 -4.09 -4.38
CA GLU A 34 -6.38 -5.25 -3.52
C GLU A 34 -5.01 -5.86 -3.81
N GLN A 35 -4.70 -6.12 -5.09
CA GLN A 35 -3.43 -6.69 -5.53
C GLN A 35 -2.25 -5.78 -5.19
N ALA A 36 -2.36 -4.47 -5.50
CA ALA A 36 -1.31 -3.51 -5.19
C ALA A 36 -1.04 -3.42 -3.69
N ALA A 37 -2.09 -3.40 -2.86
CA ALA A 37 -1.95 -3.37 -1.40
C ALA A 37 -1.31 -4.65 -0.84
N ALA A 38 -1.68 -5.81 -1.37
CA ALA A 38 -1.19 -7.10 -0.89
C ALA A 38 0.26 -7.39 -1.31
N SER A 39 0.68 -6.91 -2.50
CA SER A 39 1.98 -7.26 -3.09
C SER A 39 3.05 -6.18 -2.93
N TYR A 40 2.67 -4.96 -2.52
CA TYR A 40 3.64 -3.86 -2.45
C TYR A 40 4.77 -4.13 -1.48
N ASN A 41 5.99 -4.09 -1.99
CA ASN A 41 7.20 -4.22 -1.20
C ASN A 41 8.28 -3.28 -1.76
N PRO A 42 8.69 -2.24 -1.01
CA PRO A 42 9.71 -1.29 -1.47
C PRO A 42 11.08 -1.92 -1.71
N LYS A 43 11.35 -3.12 -1.16
CA LYS A 43 12.58 -3.87 -1.46
C LYS A 43 12.53 -4.56 -2.82
N THR A 44 11.33 -4.89 -3.31
CA THR A 44 11.14 -5.47 -4.65
C THR A 44 11.12 -4.38 -5.69
N TYR A 45 10.26 -3.36 -5.50
CA TYR A 45 10.21 -2.16 -6.32
C TYR A 45 9.62 -1.02 -5.49
N GLY A 46 10.43 -0.03 -5.17
CA GLY A 46 10.01 1.15 -4.41
C GLY A 46 9.41 2.22 -5.32
N ALA A 47 8.13 2.50 -5.17
CA ALA A 47 7.49 3.62 -5.86
C ALA A 47 8.05 4.94 -5.32
N ARG A 48 8.59 5.77 -6.23
CA ARG A 48 9.11 7.11 -5.91
C ARG A 48 8.03 8.17 -6.06
N ILE A 49 8.22 9.29 -5.36
CA ILE A 49 7.36 10.47 -5.46
C ILE A 49 7.91 11.42 -6.53
N TRP A 50 7.07 11.79 -7.49
CA TRP A 50 7.45 12.61 -8.64
C TRP A 50 6.57 13.85 -8.76
N MET A 51 7.16 14.98 -9.15
CA MET A 51 6.39 16.17 -9.50
C MET A 51 5.70 15.96 -10.86
N GLU A 52 4.38 16.07 -10.90
CA GLU A 52 3.56 15.93 -12.11
C GLU A 52 3.82 14.62 -12.89
N HIS A 53 4.23 13.55 -12.22
CA HIS A 53 4.68 12.29 -12.83
C HIS A 53 5.85 12.44 -13.82
N ILE A 54 6.54 13.57 -13.81
CA ILE A 54 7.72 13.81 -14.65
C ILE A 54 8.95 13.27 -13.93
N ARG A 55 9.75 12.49 -14.65
CA ARG A 55 11.00 11.91 -14.15
C ARG A 55 12.18 12.52 -14.84
N SER A 56 13.10 13.08 -14.07
CA SER A 56 14.36 13.61 -14.60
C SER A 56 15.50 12.62 -14.35
N SER A 57 16.41 12.53 -15.32
CA SER A 57 17.69 11.85 -15.15
C SER A 57 18.74 12.73 -14.44
N VAL A 58 18.45 14.03 -14.26
CA VAL A 58 19.34 15.00 -13.63
C VAL A 58 18.97 15.15 -12.15
N ALA A 59 19.93 14.94 -11.25
CA ALA A 59 19.68 14.83 -9.82
C ALA A 59 19.23 16.15 -9.15
N ASP A 60 19.63 17.29 -9.65
CA ASP A 60 19.29 18.64 -9.15
C ASP A 60 18.13 19.29 -9.92
N SER A 61 17.49 18.55 -10.83
CA SER A 61 16.32 19.00 -11.57
C SER A 61 15.14 19.30 -10.63
N PRO A 62 14.25 20.26 -10.96
CA PRO A 62 12.97 20.43 -10.29
C PRO A 62 12.05 19.19 -10.43
N PHE A 63 12.33 18.28 -11.36
CA PHE A 63 11.63 17.02 -11.56
C PHE A 63 12.39 15.81 -10.98
N LYS A 64 13.26 16.03 -10.00
CA LYS A 64 13.89 14.97 -9.21
C LYS A 64 12.85 14.21 -8.36
N ALA A 65 13.27 13.15 -7.70
CA ALA A 65 12.40 12.44 -6.77
C ALA A 65 12.20 13.21 -5.46
N TYR A 66 10.99 13.27 -4.98
CA TYR A 66 10.58 14.02 -3.79
C TYR A 66 10.36 13.15 -2.55
N GLY A 67 10.65 11.87 -2.64
CA GLY A 67 10.53 10.90 -1.55
C GLY A 67 10.20 9.51 -2.04
N ASP A 68 9.84 8.65 -1.11
CA ASP A 68 9.54 7.24 -1.34
C ASP A 68 8.23 6.85 -0.69
N VAL A 69 7.48 5.94 -1.34
CA VAL A 69 6.36 5.25 -0.73
C VAL A 69 6.93 4.07 0.06
N VAL A 70 6.66 4.04 1.36
CA VAL A 70 7.23 3.01 2.26
C VAL A 70 6.25 1.90 2.58
N ALA A 71 4.95 2.19 2.54
CA ALA A 71 3.90 1.19 2.73
C ALA A 71 2.61 1.61 2.03
N VAL A 72 1.79 0.63 1.68
CA VAL A 72 0.43 0.83 1.18
C VAL A 72 -0.52 -0.13 1.87
N LYS A 73 -1.80 0.23 1.91
CA LYS A 73 -2.90 -0.61 2.39
C LYS A 73 -4.19 -0.29 1.64
N ALA A 74 -5.12 -1.22 1.60
CA ALA A 74 -6.45 -1.01 1.05
C ALA A 74 -7.48 -0.95 2.18
N GLU A 75 -8.41 0.02 2.12
CA GLU A 75 -9.51 0.16 3.07
C GLU A 75 -10.78 0.62 2.34
N GLU A 76 -11.94 0.19 2.82
CA GLU A 76 -13.22 0.72 2.33
C GLU A 76 -13.46 2.12 2.88
N VAL A 77 -13.91 3.01 2.00
CA VAL A 77 -14.28 4.39 2.32
C VAL A 77 -15.68 4.67 1.80
N GLU A 78 -16.40 5.54 2.48
CA GLU A 78 -17.67 6.03 1.99
C GLU A 78 -17.47 7.35 1.22
N ILE A 79 -17.87 7.38 -0.05
CA ILE A 79 -17.79 8.56 -0.90
C ILE A 79 -19.17 8.76 -1.54
N ASN A 80 -19.78 9.90 -1.26
CA ASN A 80 -21.13 10.25 -1.77
C ASN A 80 -22.18 9.15 -1.49
N GLY A 81 -22.15 8.54 -0.29
CA GLY A 81 -23.07 7.49 0.12
C GLY A 81 -22.79 6.12 -0.52
N GLN A 82 -21.68 5.96 -1.24
CA GLN A 82 -21.26 4.69 -1.83
C GLN A 82 -19.99 4.17 -1.16
N LYS A 83 -19.98 2.90 -0.81
CA LYS A 83 -18.78 2.21 -0.34
C LYS A 83 -17.87 1.93 -1.52
N LYS A 84 -16.65 2.42 -1.45
CA LYS A 84 -15.59 2.22 -2.45
C LYS A 84 -14.32 1.76 -1.80
N LEU A 85 -13.55 0.94 -2.49
CA LEU A 85 -12.23 0.56 -2.03
C LEU A 85 -11.23 1.67 -2.40
N ALA A 86 -10.41 2.07 -1.42
CA ALA A 86 -9.39 3.07 -1.58
C ALA A 86 -8.00 2.52 -1.24
N LEU A 87 -6.98 2.99 -1.96
CA LEU A 87 -5.59 2.75 -1.64
C LEU A 87 -5.07 3.88 -0.78
N PHE A 88 -4.44 3.52 0.32
CA PHE A 88 -3.75 4.43 1.22
C PHE A 88 -2.25 4.19 1.14
N ALA A 89 -1.47 5.25 1.18
CA ALA A 89 -0.01 5.19 1.19
C ALA A 89 0.56 5.88 2.42
N GLN A 90 1.72 5.41 2.84
CA GLN A 90 2.60 6.05 3.82
C GLN A 90 3.90 6.40 3.12
N ILE A 91 4.42 7.61 3.31
CA ILE A 91 5.59 8.11 2.58
C ILE A 91 6.69 8.62 3.51
N GLU A 92 7.92 8.54 3.01
CA GLU A 92 9.09 9.26 3.53
C GLU A 92 9.45 10.39 2.56
N PRO A 93 9.14 11.65 2.92
CA PRO A 93 9.38 12.80 2.05
C PRO A 93 10.84 13.24 2.10
N THR A 94 11.31 13.90 1.02
CA THR A 94 12.51 14.73 1.09
C THR A 94 12.21 16.06 1.77
N ALA A 95 13.24 16.81 2.17
CA ALA A 95 13.09 18.14 2.72
C ALA A 95 12.37 19.09 1.75
N ASP A 96 12.59 18.92 0.44
CA ASP A 96 11.94 19.73 -0.60
C ASP A 96 10.43 19.48 -0.66
N LEU A 97 9.97 18.23 -0.52
CA LEU A 97 8.53 17.92 -0.45
C LEU A 97 7.89 18.58 0.77
N VAL A 98 8.57 18.51 1.92
CA VAL A 98 8.10 19.14 3.15
C VAL A 98 7.97 20.65 2.96
N ALA A 99 8.95 21.30 2.30
CA ALA A 99 8.92 22.73 2.02
C ALA A 99 7.76 23.09 1.07
N LEU A 100 7.56 22.33 0.00
CA LEU A 100 6.44 22.53 -0.94
C LEU A 100 5.10 22.41 -0.22
N ASN A 101 4.92 21.38 0.60
CA ASN A 101 3.68 21.16 1.34
C ASN A 101 3.39 22.29 2.33
N LYS A 102 4.41 22.76 3.08
CA LYS A 102 4.28 23.94 3.97
C LYS A 102 3.89 25.21 3.20
N ALA A 103 4.39 25.36 1.97
CA ALA A 103 4.04 26.46 1.07
C ALA A 103 2.69 26.27 0.38
N LYS A 104 1.91 25.22 0.73
CA LYS A 104 0.64 24.85 0.08
C LYS A 104 0.77 24.67 -1.43
N GLN A 105 1.86 24.08 -1.88
CA GLN A 105 2.12 23.71 -3.26
C GLN A 105 2.08 22.18 -3.38
N LYS A 106 1.61 21.67 -4.52
CA LYS A 106 1.54 20.23 -4.81
C LYS A 106 0.78 19.44 -3.75
N ILE A 107 -0.39 19.95 -3.39
CA ILE A 107 -1.23 19.43 -2.30
C ILE A 107 -2.12 18.25 -2.71
N TYR A 108 -2.18 17.92 -3.99
CA TYR A 108 -2.89 16.75 -4.49
C TYR A 108 -1.93 15.64 -4.84
N THR A 109 -2.38 14.40 -4.69
CA THR A 109 -1.62 13.21 -5.07
C THR A 109 -2.40 12.33 -6.02
N SER A 110 -1.69 11.69 -6.97
CA SER A 110 -2.22 10.67 -7.86
C SER A 110 -1.23 9.53 -8.00
N ILE A 111 -1.70 8.29 -8.12
CA ILE A 111 -0.81 7.15 -8.31
C ILE A 111 -0.62 6.82 -9.79
N GLU A 112 0.53 6.22 -10.10
CA GLU A 112 0.74 5.44 -11.31
C GLU A 112 0.66 3.96 -10.92
N ILE A 113 -0.30 3.24 -11.48
CA ILE A 113 -0.51 1.81 -11.28
C ILE A 113 -0.21 1.05 -12.56
N SER A 114 0.53 -0.04 -12.45
CA SER A 114 0.74 -1.01 -13.52
C SER A 114 -0.26 -2.15 -13.34
N PRO A 115 -1.18 -2.39 -14.29
CA PRO A 115 -2.15 -3.47 -14.19
C PRO A 115 -1.53 -4.86 -14.22
N LYS A 116 -0.36 -4.98 -14.86
CA LYS A 116 0.42 -6.23 -15.00
C LYS A 116 1.88 -5.91 -14.77
N PHE A 117 2.32 -6.02 -13.52
CA PHE A 117 3.68 -5.66 -13.14
C PHE A 117 4.63 -6.84 -13.28
N ALA A 118 5.64 -6.68 -14.13
CA ALA A 118 6.72 -7.64 -14.34
C ALA A 118 6.20 -9.10 -14.49
N ASP A 119 6.90 -10.05 -13.88
CA ASP A 119 6.56 -11.48 -13.95
C ASP A 119 5.39 -11.87 -13.04
N THR A 120 4.93 -10.96 -12.16
CA THR A 120 3.82 -11.25 -11.24
C THR A 120 2.47 -11.29 -11.95
N GLY A 121 2.33 -10.56 -13.07
CA GLY A 121 1.08 -10.39 -13.79
C GLY A 121 -0.04 -9.70 -12.99
N ALA A 122 0.24 -9.30 -11.74
CA ALA A 122 -0.66 -8.62 -10.83
C ALA A 122 -0.49 -7.09 -10.89
N ALA A 123 -1.50 -6.36 -10.43
CA ALA A 123 -1.42 -4.91 -10.36
C ALA A 123 -0.46 -4.47 -9.24
N TYR A 124 0.33 -3.42 -9.54
CA TYR A 124 1.35 -2.90 -8.63
C TYR A 124 1.46 -1.38 -8.68
N LEU A 125 1.74 -0.75 -7.53
CA LEU A 125 2.02 0.67 -7.44
C LEU A 125 3.43 0.97 -7.92
N VAL A 126 3.57 1.74 -9.02
CA VAL A 126 4.87 2.04 -9.63
C VAL A 126 5.32 3.49 -9.45
N GLY A 127 4.44 4.37 -9.01
CA GLY A 127 4.77 5.77 -8.75
C GLY A 127 3.68 6.52 -8.02
N LEU A 128 4.07 7.63 -7.37
CA LEU A 128 3.18 8.60 -6.75
C LEU A 128 3.51 9.97 -7.35
N GLY A 129 2.53 10.64 -7.91
CA GLY A 129 2.66 12.02 -8.39
C GLY A 129 2.14 13.01 -7.37
N ILE A 130 2.84 14.13 -7.22
CA ILE A 130 2.37 15.33 -6.51
C ILE A 130 2.01 16.41 -7.54
N THR A 131 0.86 17.05 -7.38
CA THR A 131 0.31 17.99 -8.37
C THR A 131 -0.49 19.09 -7.70
N ASP A 132 -0.67 20.22 -8.40
CA ASP A 132 -1.63 21.27 -8.03
C ASP A 132 -2.93 21.18 -8.86
N SER A 133 -2.97 20.26 -9.83
CA SER A 133 -4.13 20.08 -10.69
C SER A 133 -4.98 18.93 -10.17
N PRO A 134 -6.05 19.19 -9.39
CA PRO A 134 -7.00 18.15 -9.04
C PRO A 134 -7.65 17.67 -10.34
N ALA A 135 -7.43 16.42 -10.70
CA ALA A 135 -8.20 15.78 -11.74
C ALA A 135 -9.59 15.49 -11.15
N SER A 136 -10.43 16.51 -11.07
CA SER A 136 -11.80 16.36 -10.59
C SER A 136 -12.61 15.47 -11.53
N LEU A 137 -13.50 14.67 -10.97
CA LEU A 137 -14.51 13.92 -11.71
C LEU A 137 -15.20 14.82 -12.72
N GLY A 138 -14.99 14.58 -14.03
CA GLY A 138 -15.72 15.27 -15.10
C GLY A 138 -15.14 16.59 -15.60
N THR A 139 -13.84 16.87 -15.38
CA THR A 139 -13.23 18.06 -16.02
C THR A 139 -13.03 17.85 -17.52
N ASP A 140 -13.13 18.95 -18.28
CA ASP A 140 -12.93 18.98 -19.73
C ASP A 140 -11.59 18.37 -20.17
N VAL A 141 -10.54 18.46 -19.33
CA VAL A 141 -9.22 17.87 -19.61
C VAL A 141 -9.25 16.35 -19.63
N LEU A 142 -10.03 15.71 -18.73
CA LEU A 142 -10.19 14.25 -18.72
C LEU A 142 -11.01 13.78 -19.89
N SER A 143 -12.10 14.49 -20.21
CA SER A 143 -12.92 14.22 -21.37
C SER A 143 -12.12 14.40 -22.66
N PHE A 144 -11.27 15.42 -22.75
CA PHE A 144 -10.38 15.65 -23.88
C PHE A 144 -9.34 14.55 -24.02
N ALA A 145 -8.67 14.15 -22.93
CA ALA A 145 -7.66 13.08 -22.93
C ALA A 145 -8.27 11.71 -23.32
N ALA A 146 -9.50 11.43 -22.87
CA ALA A 146 -10.23 10.23 -23.25
C ALA A 146 -10.66 10.24 -24.74
N ALA A 147 -11.12 11.40 -25.24
CA ALA A 147 -11.54 11.56 -26.62
C ALA A 147 -10.38 11.63 -27.63
N ASN A 148 -9.19 12.07 -27.18
CA ASN A 148 -8.00 12.25 -28.00
C ASN A 148 -6.77 11.55 -27.40
N PRO A 149 -6.63 10.21 -27.50
CA PRO A 149 -5.52 9.47 -26.93
C PRO A 149 -4.15 9.95 -27.42
N ALA A 150 -4.05 10.41 -28.68
CA ALA A 150 -2.82 10.94 -29.26
C ALA A 150 -2.42 12.32 -28.70
N GLY A 151 -3.39 13.09 -28.18
CA GLY A 151 -3.18 14.41 -27.55
C GLY A 151 -3.13 14.35 -26.03
N ASN A 152 -3.13 13.19 -25.43
CA ASN A 152 -3.10 13.02 -23.98
C ASN A 152 -1.78 13.54 -23.39
N PRO A 153 -1.78 14.63 -22.57
CA PRO A 153 -0.56 15.24 -22.03
C PRO A 153 0.18 14.31 -21.04
N TYR A 154 -0.48 13.26 -20.56
CA TYR A 154 0.09 12.29 -19.63
C TYR A 154 0.72 11.07 -20.32
N ALA A 155 0.47 10.85 -21.61
CA ALA A 155 0.96 9.65 -22.32
C ALA A 155 2.49 9.50 -22.25
N GLY A 156 3.23 10.59 -22.46
CA GLY A 156 4.70 10.60 -22.41
C GLY A 156 5.30 10.52 -21.00
N ARG A 157 4.48 10.56 -19.94
CA ARG A 157 4.95 10.53 -18.55
C ARG A 157 4.86 9.13 -17.92
N LYS A 158 4.17 8.19 -18.57
CA LYS A 158 4.00 6.81 -18.10
C LYS A 158 5.31 6.02 -18.25
N GLN A 159 5.62 5.16 -17.28
CA GLN A 159 6.73 4.22 -17.38
C GLN A 159 6.48 3.15 -18.45
N HIS A 160 5.23 2.72 -18.57
CA HIS A 160 4.78 1.75 -19.57
C HIS A 160 3.44 2.22 -20.14
N ALA A 161 3.19 1.93 -21.42
CA ALA A 161 1.98 2.39 -22.12
C ALA A 161 0.68 1.94 -21.42
N ASP A 162 0.70 0.75 -20.82
CA ASP A 162 -0.45 0.17 -20.13
C ASP A 162 -0.69 0.74 -18.73
N ASN A 163 0.29 1.47 -18.15
CA ASN A 163 0.14 2.07 -16.83
C ASN A 163 -0.99 3.11 -16.83
N LEU A 164 -1.60 3.29 -15.66
CA LEU A 164 -2.66 4.27 -15.45
C LEU A 164 -2.24 5.27 -14.39
N PHE A 165 -2.65 6.53 -14.60
CA PHE A 165 -2.65 7.55 -13.57
C PHE A 165 -4.05 7.69 -12.99
N THR A 166 -4.15 7.77 -11.66
CA THR A 166 -5.42 8.01 -10.99
C THR A 166 -5.84 9.47 -11.09
N VAL A 167 -7.09 9.73 -10.79
CA VAL A 167 -7.54 11.07 -10.42
C VAL A 167 -6.77 11.52 -9.18
N ALA A 168 -6.36 12.79 -9.13
CA ALA A 168 -5.64 13.33 -8.00
C ALA A 168 -6.56 13.54 -6.81
N GLU A 169 -6.10 13.10 -5.63
CA GLU A 169 -6.80 13.23 -4.35
C GLU A 169 -6.20 14.38 -3.56
N GLU A 170 -7.05 15.23 -2.98
CA GLU A 170 -6.59 16.26 -2.04
C GLU A 170 -6.02 15.59 -0.80
N THR A 171 -4.79 15.98 -0.45
CA THR A 171 -4.06 15.30 0.61
C THR A 171 -3.47 16.31 1.59
N ALA A 172 -3.95 16.29 2.82
CA ALA A 172 -3.32 16.99 3.92
C ALA A 172 -2.11 16.17 4.39
N LEU A 173 -0.93 16.43 3.82
CA LEU A 173 0.29 15.76 4.23
C LEU A 173 0.78 16.31 5.57
N THR A 174 0.75 15.48 6.60
CA THR A 174 1.41 15.73 7.87
C THR A 174 2.62 14.81 8.00
N PHE A 175 3.69 15.28 8.64
CA PHE A 175 4.91 14.49 8.81
C PHE A 175 5.30 14.48 10.28
N ALA A 176 5.65 13.31 10.79
CA ALA A 176 6.23 13.13 12.12
C ALA A 176 7.69 12.70 11.97
N GLU A 177 8.53 13.14 12.89
CA GLU A 177 9.90 12.63 13.00
C GLU A 177 9.85 11.15 13.42
N ILE A 178 10.62 10.34 12.71
CA ILE A 178 10.88 8.97 13.11
C ILE A 178 12.16 9.01 13.90
N GLU A 179 12.06 8.74 15.20
CA GLU A 179 13.23 8.36 15.95
C GLU A 179 13.67 6.98 15.45
N ASP A 180 14.82 6.93 14.75
CA ASP A 180 15.54 5.67 14.56
C ASP A 180 15.93 5.17 15.96
N LYS A 181 15.02 4.42 16.61
CA LYS A 181 15.38 3.75 17.86
C LYS A 181 16.56 2.86 17.53
N PRO A 182 17.74 3.10 18.13
CA PRO A 182 18.89 2.28 17.86
C PRO A 182 18.52 0.83 18.17
N SER A 183 18.95 -0.09 17.32
CA SER A 183 18.70 -1.51 17.55
C SER A 183 19.17 -1.88 18.96
N LEU A 184 18.52 -2.86 19.58
CA LEU A 184 18.90 -3.32 20.93
C LEU A 184 20.39 -3.66 21.01
N GLY A 185 20.96 -4.20 19.92
CA GLY A 185 22.39 -4.44 19.79
C GLY A 185 23.24 -3.16 19.77
N ALA A 186 22.79 -2.09 19.13
CA ALA A 186 23.48 -0.80 19.12
C ALA A 186 23.43 -0.11 20.49
N LEU A 187 22.28 -0.20 21.19
CA LEU A 187 22.14 0.29 22.58
C LEU A 187 23.05 -0.48 23.54
N LEU A 188 23.08 -1.80 23.44
CA LEU A 188 23.97 -2.65 24.23
C LEU A 188 25.44 -2.34 23.92
N PHE A 189 25.83 -2.22 22.66
CA PHE A 189 27.20 -1.89 22.28
C PHE A 189 27.60 -0.49 22.78
N ALA A 190 26.73 0.51 22.72
CA ALA A 190 26.98 1.83 23.26
C ALA A 190 27.16 1.80 24.78
N LYS A 191 26.28 1.04 25.49
CA LYS A 191 26.34 0.88 26.94
C LYS A 191 27.61 0.14 27.40
N VAL A 192 27.97 -0.92 26.68
CA VAL A 192 29.23 -1.67 26.90
C VAL A 192 30.44 -0.76 26.69
N THR A 193 30.47 0.01 25.62
CA THR A 193 31.55 0.95 25.30
C THR A 193 31.67 2.05 26.36
N GLU A 194 30.55 2.54 26.87
CA GLU A 194 30.51 3.52 27.95
C GLU A 194 31.11 2.96 29.27
N LEU A 195 30.71 1.74 29.62
CA LEU A 195 31.22 1.04 30.81
C LEU A 195 32.70 0.74 30.72
N LEU A 196 33.23 0.45 29.52
CA LEU A 196 34.64 0.19 29.27
C LEU A 196 35.50 1.46 29.24
N LYS A 197 34.96 2.62 28.89
CA LYS A 197 35.70 3.89 28.88
C LYS A 197 35.96 4.50 30.26
N GLY A 198 35.27 4.04 31.28
CA GLY A 198 35.29 4.65 32.61
C GLY A 198 36.26 4.01 33.62
N LYS A 199 36.99 2.92 33.27
CA LYS A 199 37.82 2.20 34.27
C LYS A 199 39.12 1.69 33.70
N GLU A 200 40.21 2.38 34.05
CA GLU A 200 41.50 1.75 34.17
C GLU A 200 41.44 0.76 35.36
N ALA A 201 41.73 -0.52 35.11
CA ALA A 201 42.02 -1.58 36.05
C ALA A 201 41.11 -1.72 37.27
N GLN A 202 40.00 -2.42 37.14
CA GLN A 202 39.34 -3.09 38.26
C GLN A 202 39.00 -4.54 37.94
N THR A 203 39.67 -5.41 38.65
CA THR A 203 39.49 -6.81 39.09
C THR A 203 38.70 -7.78 38.19
N GLN A 204 39.32 -8.95 38.04
CA GLN A 204 38.83 -10.20 37.39
C GLN A 204 37.35 -10.55 37.71
N GLY A 205 36.82 -10.13 38.87
CA GLY A 205 35.42 -10.36 39.27
C GLY A 205 34.42 -9.55 38.51
N GLU A 206 34.72 -8.31 38.13
CA GLU A 206 33.80 -7.45 37.35
C GLU A 206 33.71 -7.90 35.90
N PHE A 207 34.80 -8.43 35.33
CA PHE A 207 34.79 -9.05 34.00
C PHE A 207 33.95 -10.33 33.95
N ALA A 208 33.94 -11.13 35.02
CA ALA A 208 33.09 -12.31 35.13
C ALA A 208 31.62 -11.96 35.20
N GLN A 209 31.25 -10.92 35.98
CA GLN A 209 29.86 -10.41 36.06
C GLN A 209 29.40 -9.81 34.72
N PHE A 210 30.27 -9.11 34.02
CA PHE A 210 30.00 -8.59 32.70
C PHE A 210 29.80 -9.72 31.68
N GLY A 211 30.64 -10.74 31.68
CA GLY A 211 30.49 -11.93 30.82
C GLY A 211 29.17 -12.65 31.08
N ALA A 212 28.75 -12.80 32.36
CA ALA A 212 27.47 -13.39 32.72
C ALA A 212 26.28 -12.55 32.23
N ALA A 213 26.36 -11.22 32.33
CA ALA A 213 25.33 -10.33 31.83
C ALA A 213 25.16 -10.39 30.29
N VAL A 214 26.27 -10.43 29.56
CA VAL A 214 26.25 -10.59 28.08
C VAL A 214 25.69 -11.95 27.70
N THR A 215 26.01 -13.01 28.41
CA THR A 215 25.46 -14.34 28.18
C THR A 215 23.97 -14.39 28.43
N ALA A 216 23.48 -13.81 29.53
CA ALA A 216 22.05 -13.73 29.84
C ALA A 216 21.25 -12.95 28.76
N VAL A 217 21.81 -11.85 28.24
CA VAL A 217 21.21 -11.10 27.15
C VAL A 217 21.21 -11.93 25.86
N ALA A 218 22.27 -12.64 25.53
CA ALA A 218 22.32 -13.49 24.34
C ALA A 218 21.30 -14.65 24.42
N GLU A 219 21.13 -15.25 25.61
CA GLU A 219 20.08 -16.26 25.85
C GLU A 219 18.68 -15.69 25.70
N HIS A 220 18.43 -14.50 26.25
CA HIS A 220 17.13 -13.83 26.11
C HIS A 220 16.82 -13.47 24.64
N VAL A 221 17.81 -13.01 23.88
CA VAL A 221 17.63 -12.73 22.43
C VAL A 221 17.31 -14.01 21.68
N ARG A 222 17.98 -15.14 22.00
CA ARG A 222 17.69 -16.43 21.37
C ARG A 222 16.28 -16.93 21.73
N GLU A 223 15.84 -16.74 22.97
CA GLU A 223 14.48 -17.09 23.39
C GLU A 223 13.44 -16.23 22.64
N GLN A 224 13.69 -14.94 22.51
CA GLN A 224 12.84 -14.04 21.74
C GLN A 224 12.74 -14.44 20.26
N ASP A 225 13.86 -14.81 19.64
CA ASP A 225 13.91 -15.27 18.24
C ASP A 225 13.08 -16.54 18.06
N SER A 226 13.22 -17.50 18.99
CA SER A 226 12.39 -18.72 19.01
C SER A 226 10.91 -18.42 19.16
N ARG A 227 10.53 -17.47 20.02
CA ARG A 227 9.13 -17.04 20.19
C ARG A 227 8.60 -16.37 18.94
N PHE A 228 9.43 -15.59 18.23
CA PHE A 228 9.06 -14.94 16.99
C PHE A 228 8.81 -15.98 15.88
N THR A 229 9.73 -16.94 15.74
CA THR A 229 9.57 -18.05 14.76
C THR A 229 8.32 -18.88 15.05
N ASN A 230 8.03 -19.17 16.32
CA ASN A 230 6.81 -19.88 16.70
C ASN A 230 5.55 -19.07 16.41
N ALA A 231 5.59 -17.74 16.63
CA ALA A 231 4.48 -16.84 16.30
C ALA A 231 4.25 -16.77 14.79
N GLU A 232 5.28 -16.70 13.97
CA GLU A 232 5.19 -16.74 12.51
C GLU A 232 4.56 -18.05 12.02
N THR A 233 5.00 -19.17 12.59
CA THR A 233 4.43 -20.49 12.26
C THR A 233 2.97 -20.56 12.63
N ALA A 234 2.59 -20.10 13.84
CA ALA A 234 1.20 -20.09 14.30
C ALA A 234 0.33 -19.15 13.42
N PHE A 235 0.89 -18.05 12.97
CA PHE A 235 0.20 -17.13 12.07
C PHE A 235 -0.04 -17.75 10.68
N ALA A 236 0.94 -18.47 10.15
CA ALA A 236 0.80 -19.21 8.89
C ALA A 236 -0.28 -20.30 9.00
N GLU A 237 -0.27 -21.09 10.09
CA GLU A 237 -1.30 -22.09 10.35
C GLU A 237 -2.72 -21.49 10.50
N LEU A 238 -2.81 -20.32 11.13
CA LEU A 238 -4.09 -19.61 11.27
C LEU A 238 -4.60 -19.12 9.91
N ALA A 239 -3.71 -18.62 9.06
CA ALA A 239 -4.04 -18.19 7.70
C ALA A 239 -4.56 -19.37 6.86
N ASP A 240 -3.91 -20.52 6.95
CA ASP A 240 -4.35 -21.75 6.26
C ASP A 240 -5.73 -22.23 6.75
N LYS A 241 -5.94 -22.24 8.07
CA LYS A 241 -7.25 -22.60 8.66
C LYS A 241 -8.35 -21.61 8.25
N HIS A 242 -8.02 -20.33 8.16
CA HIS A 242 -8.96 -19.31 7.68
C HIS A 242 -9.32 -19.51 6.20
N ALA A 243 -8.35 -19.82 5.36
CA ALA A 243 -8.59 -20.12 3.95
C ALA A 243 -9.47 -21.38 3.79
N GLN A 244 -9.21 -22.43 4.59
CA GLN A 244 -10.03 -23.63 4.59
C GLN A 244 -11.47 -23.32 5.03
N LEU A 245 -11.66 -22.55 6.11
CA LEU A 245 -12.98 -22.17 6.59
C LEU A 245 -13.77 -21.36 5.55
N GLN A 246 -13.10 -20.47 4.82
CA GLN A 246 -13.72 -19.73 3.71
C GLN A 246 -14.17 -20.66 2.58
N ALA A 247 -13.35 -21.66 2.24
CA ALA A 247 -13.71 -22.65 1.23
C ALA A 247 -14.92 -23.48 1.69
N ASP A 248 -14.91 -23.97 2.92
CA ASP A 248 -16.01 -24.76 3.50
C ASP A 248 -17.30 -23.94 3.58
N PHE A 249 -17.20 -22.66 3.94
CA PHE A 249 -18.34 -21.75 3.96
C PHE A 249 -18.94 -21.54 2.56
N THR A 250 -18.10 -21.41 1.55
CA THR A 250 -18.54 -21.29 0.15
C THR A 250 -19.27 -22.56 -0.31
N VAL A 251 -18.72 -23.72 0.02
CA VAL A 251 -19.37 -25.02 -0.27
C VAL A 251 -20.73 -25.11 0.41
N LEU A 252 -20.81 -24.75 1.69
CA LEU A 252 -22.07 -24.75 2.45
C LEU A 252 -23.11 -23.79 1.85
N GLN A 253 -22.70 -22.61 1.42
CA GLN A 253 -23.58 -21.64 0.72
C GLN A 253 -24.16 -22.25 -0.55
N VAL A 254 -23.32 -22.91 -1.36
CA VAL A 254 -23.78 -23.59 -2.58
C VAL A 254 -24.76 -24.72 -2.26
N GLN A 255 -24.46 -25.53 -1.25
CA GLN A 255 -25.35 -26.59 -0.82
C GLN A 255 -26.71 -26.07 -0.34
N LEU A 256 -26.72 -25.04 0.48
CA LEU A 256 -27.95 -24.42 0.99
C LEU A 256 -28.76 -23.77 -0.14
N SER A 257 -28.09 -23.14 -1.13
CA SER A 257 -28.78 -22.54 -2.29
C SER A 257 -29.46 -23.57 -3.19
N GLN A 258 -28.98 -24.82 -3.17
CA GLN A 258 -29.55 -25.95 -3.93
C GLN A 258 -30.53 -26.80 -3.12
N THR A 259 -30.58 -26.60 -1.80
CA THR A 259 -31.50 -27.34 -0.93
C THR A 259 -32.91 -26.77 -1.06
N GLN A 260 -33.81 -27.54 -1.60
CA GLN A 260 -35.24 -27.14 -1.69
C GLN A 260 -35.84 -27.07 -0.29
N ASP A 261 -36.58 -26.00 -0.01
CA ASP A 261 -37.36 -25.85 1.21
C ASP A 261 -38.41 -27.00 1.25
N PRO A 262 -38.38 -27.89 2.27
CA PRO A 262 -39.31 -28.99 2.38
C PRO A 262 -40.78 -28.54 2.54
N ASN A 263 -41.01 -27.28 2.89
CA ASN A 263 -42.34 -26.69 3.03
C ASN A 263 -42.83 -25.97 1.76
N GLN A 264 -42.01 -25.82 0.71
CA GLN A 264 -42.48 -25.30 -0.58
C GLN A 264 -43.23 -26.41 -1.33
N THR A 265 -44.52 -26.22 -1.48
CA THR A 265 -45.35 -27.02 -2.42
C THR A 265 -44.71 -26.92 -3.82
N LYS A 266 -44.35 -28.07 -4.40
CA LYS A 266 -43.84 -28.14 -5.77
C LYS A 266 -44.79 -27.37 -6.69
N ARG A 267 -44.28 -26.40 -7.37
CA ARG A 267 -45.02 -25.66 -8.41
C ARG A 267 -45.53 -26.71 -9.41
N PRO A 268 -46.83 -26.75 -9.73
CA PRO A 268 -47.31 -27.69 -10.74
C PRO A 268 -46.52 -27.52 -12.02
N PRO A 269 -46.17 -28.59 -12.74
CA PRO A 269 -45.50 -28.44 -14.03
C PRO A 269 -46.35 -27.52 -14.89
N VAL A 270 -45.69 -26.51 -15.48
CA VAL A 270 -46.35 -25.61 -16.43
C VAL A 270 -46.75 -26.51 -17.60
N THR A 271 -48.00 -26.86 -17.67
CA THR A 271 -48.61 -27.41 -18.87
C THR A 271 -48.65 -26.28 -19.87
N GLY A 272 -47.50 -26.05 -20.58
CA GLY A 272 -47.47 -25.13 -21.70
C GLY A 272 -48.48 -25.57 -22.72
N GLY A 273 -49.40 -24.71 -23.01
CA GLY A 273 -50.25 -24.90 -24.18
C GLY A 273 -49.33 -25.05 -25.41
N ASP A 274 -49.78 -25.78 -26.38
CA ASP A 274 -49.15 -26.18 -27.62
C ASP A 274 -48.74 -25.00 -28.56
N GLY A 275 -48.60 -23.80 -28.00
CA GLY A 275 -48.08 -22.60 -28.73
C GLY A 275 -49.02 -22.09 -29.82
N LYS A 276 -50.23 -22.54 -29.91
CA LYS A 276 -51.21 -22.02 -30.85
C LYS A 276 -52.23 -21.11 -30.13
N THR A 277 -51.95 -19.83 -30.15
CA THR A 277 -52.93 -18.79 -29.83
C THR A 277 -53.83 -18.69 -31.05
N LEU A 278 -54.99 -19.31 -30.98
CA LEU A 278 -56.10 -19.01 -31.92
C LEU A 278 -56.70 -17.68 -31.45
N THR A 279 -56.36 -16.61 -32.12
CA THR A 279 -57.14 -15.35 -32.03
C THR A 279 -58.32 -15.50 -32.97
N ASP A 280 -59.49 -15.68 -32.39
CA ASP A 280 -60.74 -15.41 -33.09
C ASP A 280 -60.91 -13.90 -33.23
N CYS A 281 -61.04 -13.48 -34.47
CA CYS A 281 -61.59 -12.19 -34.82
C CYS A 281 -63.06 -12.35 -35.16
#